data_12167a3d922b570c926366ea45587f88
#
_entry.id   12167a3d922b570c926366ea45587f88
#
_cell.length_a   1.000
_cell.length_b   1.000
_cell.length_c   1.000
_cell.angle_alpha   90.00
_cell.angle_beta   90.00
_cell.angle_gamma   90.00
#
_symmetry.space_group_name_H-M   'P 1'
#
loop_
_entity.id
_entity.type
_entity.pdbx_description
1 polymer ?
#
loop_
_entity_poly.entity_id
_entity_poly.type
_entity_poly.pdbx_seq_one_letter_code
_entity_poly.pdbx_strand_id
1 'polypeptide(L)'
;MPVILDFGDSITAGYGLPAGQAFPVRLEAWLHERGIEARVVNAGVSGDTTAGGLARLDWALADKPDLVILALGANDSLRGIEPSTVRDNLDKIIVKIQTSGAKLLLVGMLAPPNWGEDYRRAFDLIFPELARLHHLPLYPFLLEGVAMKPELNQPDGLHPNERGVAVLVDKLAPVVADLIGSQS
;
A
#
# COMPACT_ATOMS: atom_id res chain seq x y z
N MET A 1 6.70 11.10 18.45
CA MET A 1 7.18 10.39 17.23
C MET A 1 5.97 9.81 16.49
N PRO A 2 5.72 10.23 15.25
CA PRO A 2 4.60 9.71 14.47
C PRO A 2 4.68 8.20 14.26
N VAL A 3 3.52 7.54 14.27
CA VAL A 3 3.38 6.13 13.96
C VAL A 3 2.71 5.99 12.60
N ILE A 4 3.37 5.31 11.68
CA ILE A 4 2.91 5.02 10.33
C ILE A 4 2.56 3.53 10.27
N LEU A 5 1.32 3.22 9.96
CA LEU A 5 0.88 1.84 9.74
C LEU A 5 0.93 1.55 8.25
N ASP A 6 1.84 0.66 7.84
CA ASP A 6 1.88 0.18 6.45
C ASP A 6 0.99 -1.05 6.33
N PHE A 7 -0.20 -0.83 5.80
CA PHE A 7 -1.29 -1.81 5.75
C PHE A 7 -1.40 -2.36 4.33
N GLY A 8 -0.92 -3.58 4.13
CA GLY A 8 -0.81 -4.15 2.80
C GLY A 8 -0.76 -5.67 2.77
N ASP A 9 -0.19 -6.18 1.69
CA ASP A 9 -0.10 -7.61 1.40
C ASP A 9 1.35 -8.13 1.47
N SER A 10 1.73 -9.03 0.55
CA SER A 10 3.06 -9.64 0.52
C SER A 10 4.19 -8.64 0.27
N ILE A 11 3.95 -7.56 -0.47
CA ILE A 11 4.97 -6.54 -0.74
C ILE A 11 5.30 -5.80 0.57
N THR A 12 4.29 -5.42 1.32
CA THR A 12 4.47 -4.82 2.65
C THR A 12 5.10 -5.81 3.63
N ALA A 13 4.63 -7.05 3.65
CA ALA A 13 5.15 -8.09 4.54
C ALA A 13 6.63 -8.40 4.30
N GLY A 14 7.12 -8.21 3.07
CA GLY A 14 8.50 -8.52 2.70
C GLY A 14 8.68 -9.94 2.19
N TYR A 15 7.69 -10.48 1.49
CA TYR A 15 7.72 -11.84 0.94
C TYR A 15 9.03 -12.11 0.19
N GLY A 16 9.69 -13.22 0.54
CA GLY A 16 10.91 -13.67 -0.13
C GLY A 16 12.17 -12.88 0.22
N LEU A 17 12.10 -11.93 1.16
CA LEU A 17 13.22 -11.07 1.54
C LEU A 17 13.61 -11.29 3.00
N PRO A 18 14.90 -11.05 3.35
CA PRO A 18 15.28 -10.94 4.76
C PRO A 18 14.49 -9.83 5.45
N ALA A 19 14.20 -10.00 6.74
CA ALA A 19 13.35 -9.06 7.51
C ALA A 19 13.81 -7.61 7.42
N GLY A 20 15.12 -7.36 7.42
CA GLY A 20 15.68 -6.00 7.31
C GLY A 20 15.54 -5.37 5.93
N GLN A 21 15.09 -6.10 4.93
CA GLN A 21 14.91 -5.63 3.55
C GLN A 21 13.44 -5.41 3.17
N ALA A 22 12.51 -5.67 4.09
CA ALA A 22 11.10 -5.41 3.86
C ALA A 22 10.83 -3.91 3.69
N PHE A 23 9.84 -3.58 2.88
CA PHE A 23 9.50 -2.20 2.55
C PHE A 23 9.32 -1.30 3.79
N PRO A 24 8.55 -1.68 4.83
CA PRO A 24 8.36 -0.82 6.00
C PRO A 24 9.66 -0.52 6.76
N VAL A 25 10.56 -1.50 6.86
CA VAL A 25 11.86 -1.32 7.52
C VAL A 25 12.73 -0.34 6.72
N ARG A 26 12.74 -0.47 5.41
CA ARG A 26 13.49 0.40 4.52
C ARG A 26 12.91 1.81 4.48
N LEU A 27 11.59 1.93 4.55
CA LEU A 27 10.92 3.24 4.65
C LEU A 27 11.31 3.97 5.95
N GLU A 28 11.28 3.27 7.07
CA GLU A 28 11.70 3.85 8.35
C GLU A 28 13.15 4.31 8.31
N ALA A 29 14.04 3.49 7.76
CA ALA A 29 15.45 3.86 7.61
C ALA A 29 15.63 5.10 6.72
N TRP A 30 14.90 5.17 5.60
CA TRP A 30 14.94 6.33 4.71
C TRP A 30 14.53 7.62 5.40
N LEU A 31 13.50 7.56 6.24
CA LEU A 31 13.04 8.72 7.03
C LEU A 31 14.08 9.13 8.06
N HIS A 32 14.62 8.18 8.82
CA HIS A 32 15.62 8.45 9.86
C HIS A 32 16.90 9.05 9.29
N GLU A 33 17.37 8.57 8.14
CA GLU A 33 18.54 9.12 7.45
C GLU A 33 18.39 10.60 7.10
N ARG A 34 17.16 11.10 7.04
CA ARG A 34 16.82 12.49 6.74
C ARG A 34 16.38 13.29 7.96
N GLY A 35 16.61 12.74 9.15
CA GLY A 35 16.26 13.39 10.41
C GLY A 35 14.76 13.39 10.72
N ILE A 36 13.98 12.54 10.04
CA ILE A 36 12.54 12.43 10.29
C ILE A 36 12.29 11.26 11.22
N GLU A 37 12.01 11.57 12.48
CA GLU A 37 11.70 10.57 13.50
C GLU A 37 10.28 10.05 13.30
N ALA A 38 10.16 8.80 12.87
CA ALA A 38 8.89 8.11 12.69
C ALA A 38 9.08 6.61 12.92
N ARG A 39 8.05 5.95 13.40
CA ARG A 39 7.99 4.50 13.52
C ARG A 39 7.09 3.95 12.42
N VAL A 40 7.58 3.01 11.64
CA VAL A 40 6.80 2.35 10.59
C VAL A 40 6.45 0.93 11.04
N VAL A 41 5.15 0.68 11.20
CA VAL A 41 4.64 -0.63 11.61
C VAL A 41 4.30 -1.44 10.37
N ASN A 42 4.87 -2.64 10.27
CA ASN A 42 4.55 -3.58 9.20
C ASN A 42 3.25 -4.30 9.52
N ALA A 43 2.19 -3.96 8.81
CA ALA A 43 0.89 -4.62 8.86
C ALA A 43 0.57 -5.31 7.52
N GLY A 44 1.58 -5.88 6.90
CA GLY A 44 1.44 -6.68 5.69
C GLY A 44 1.11 -8.13 6.00
N VAL A 45 0.21 -8.71 5.20
CA VAL A 45 -0.13 -10.13 5.25
C VAL A 45 -0.06 -10.68 3.83
N SER A 46 0.84 -11.65 3.61
CA SER A 46 1.00 -12.26 2.28
C SER A 46 -0.28 -12.91 1.80
N GLY A 47 -0.66 -12.62 0.55
CA GLY A 47 -1.87 -13.14 -0.07
C GLY A 47 -3.16 -12.42 0.31
N ASP A 48 -3.08 -11.39 1.15
CA ASP A 48 -4.28 -10.70 1.65
C ASP A 48 -5.03 -9.97 0.54
N THR A 49 -6.35 -10.08 0.61
CA THR A 49 -7.29 -9.35 -0.25
C THR A 49 -7.87 -8.15 0.50
N THR A 50 -8.65 -7.34 -0.20
CA THR A 50 -9.37 -6.24 0.46
C THR A 50 -10.37 -6.75 1.50
N ALA A 51 -11.01 -7.90 1.27
CA ALA A 51 -11.89 -8.53 2.26
C ALA A 51 -11.11 -8.96 3.51
N GLY A 52 -9.96 -9.58 3.33
CA GLY A 52 -9.07 -9.97 4.44
C GLY A 52 -8.57 -8.76 5.23
N GLY A 53 -8.19 -7.70 4.52
CA GLY A 53 -7.78 -6.45 5.15
C GLY A 53 -8.89 -5.81 5.97
N LEU A 54 -10.12 -5.77 5.44
CA LEU A 54 -11.27 -5.25 6.17
C LEU A 54 -11.53 -6.04 7.47
N ALA A 55 -11.39 -7.36 7.40
CA ALA A 55 -11.64 -8.24 8.55
C ALA A 55 -10.68 -8.01 9.72
N ARG A 56 -9.41 -7.62 9.45
CA ARG A 56 -8.37 -7.42 10.46
C ARG A 56 -8.09 -5.95 10.80
N LEU A 57 -8.81 -5.02 10.17
CA LEU A 57 -8.50 -3.60 10.26
C LEU A 57 -8.61 -3.04 11.67
N ASP A 58 -9.65 -3.41 12.42
CA ASP A 58 -9.85 -2.90 13.79
C ASP A 58 -8.65 -3.27 14.69
N TRP A 59 -8.15 -4.50 14.54
CA TRP A 59 -6.97 -4.95 15.26
C TRP A 59 -5.73 -4.14 14.86
N ALA A 60 -5.54 -3.90 13.56
CA ALA A 60 -4.41 -3.13 13.05
C ALA A 60 -4.42 -1.67 13.51
N LEU A 61 -5.61 -1.07 13.65
CA LEU A 61 -5.78 0.31 14.11
C LEU A 61 -5.66 0.47 15.63
N ALA A 62 -5.54 -0.61 16.40
CA ALA A 62 -5.46 -0.55 17.86
C ALA A 62 -4.27 0.27 18.37
N ASP A 63 -3.17 0.32 17.61
CA ASP A 63 -1.99 1.12 17.94
C ASP A 63 -2.17 2.63 17.68
N LYS A 64 -3.33 3.05 17.22
CA LYS A 64 -3.67 4.45 16.92
C LYS A 64 -2.63 5.14 16.06
N PRO A 65 -2.41 4.69 14.81
CA PRO A 65 -1.44 5.31 13.92
C PRO A 65 -1.83 6.75 13.56
N ASP A 66 -0.82 7.56 13.28
CA ASP A 66 -1.01 8.93 12.79
C ASP A 66 -1.27 8.94 11.27
N LEU A 67 -0.66 8.01 10.56
CA LEU A 67 -0.83 7.83 9.12
C LEU A 67 -0.97 6.34 8.80
N VAL A 68 -1.91 6.01 7.93
CA VAL A 68 -2.03 4.67 7.32
C VAL A 68 -1.66 4.76 5.85
N ILE A 69 -0.75 3.90 5.42
CA ILE A 69 -0.48 3.64 4.00
C ILE A 69 -1.33 2.44 3.63
N LEU A 70 -2.36 2.64 2.82
CA LEU A 70 -3.28 1.57 2.40
C LEU A 70 -2.85 1.05 1.02
N ALA A 71 -2.29 -0.16 0.99
CA ALA A 71 -1.73 -0.78 -0.22
C ALA A 71 -2.29 -2.20 -0.41
N LEU A 72 -3.58 -2.30 -0.71
CA LEU A 72 -4.30 -3.54 -0.93
C LEU A 72 -5.06 -3.52 -2.26
N GLY A 73 -5.35 -4.68 -2.81
CA GLY A 73 -6.14 -4.88 -4.02
C GLY A 73 -5.44 -5.71 -5.10
N ALA A 74 -4.12 -5.86 -5.02
CA ALA A 74 -3.38 -6.64 -6.01
C ALA A 74 -3.81 -8.11 -6.04
N ASN A 75 -4.01 -8.74 -4.88
CA ASN A 75 -4.47 -10.12 -4.81
C ASN A 75 -5.92 -10.27 -5.28
N ASP A 76 -6.76 -9.28 -5.04
CA ASP A 76 -8.12 -9.25 -5.59
C ASP A 76 -8.06 -9.33 -7.12
N SER A 77 -7.23 -8.50 -7.76
CA SER A 77 -7.11 -8.49 -9.22
C SER A 77 -6.50 -9.77 -9.77
N LEU A 78 -5.52 -10.36 -9.07
CA LEU A 78 -4.93 -11.64 -9.49
C LEU A 78 -5.95 -12.77 -9.45
N ARG A 79 -6.91 -12.72 -8.53
CA ARG A 79 -7.98 -13.73 -8.38
C ARG A 79 -9.24 -13.42 -9.19
N GLY A 80 -9.28 -12.31 -9.90
CA GLY A 80 -10.44 -11.91 -10.69
C GLY A 80 -11.68 -11.56 -9.86
N ILE A 81 -11.49 -11.08 -8.63
CA ILE A 81 -12.61 -10.64 -7.78
C ILE A 81 -13.27 -9.43 -8.41
N GLU A 82 -14.62 -9.43 -8.42
CA GLU A 82 -15.40 -8.35 -9.04
C GLU A 82 -14.94 -6.97 -8.57
N PRO A 83 -14.67 -6.04 -9.49
CA PRO A 83 -14.21 -4.68 -9.11
C PRO A 83 -15.16 -3.96 -8.17
N SER A 84 -16.48 -4.16 -8.29
CA SER A 84 -17.45 -3.56 -7.37
C SER A 84 -17.27 -4.05 -5.94
N THR A 85 -16.94 -5.33 -5.74
CA THR A 85 -16.64 -5.90 -4.42
C THR A 85 -15.37 -5.31 -3.84
N VAL A 86 -14.32 -5.20 -4.66
CA VAL A 86 -13.05 -4.59 -4.26
C VAL A 86 -13.27 -3.13 -3.83
N ARG A 87 -14.03 -2.38 -4.63
CA ARG A 87 -14.37 -0.99 -4.34
C ARG A 87 -15.11 -0.86 -3.01
N ASP A 88 -16.12 -1.69 -2.78
CA ASP A 88 -16.90 -1.66 -1.54
C ASP A 88 -16.04 -1.95 -0.31
N ASN A 89 -15.15 -2.94 -0.39
CA ASN A 89 -14.23 -3.27 0.68
C ASN A 89 -13.26 -2.13 0.97
N LEU A 90 -12.66 -1.54 -0.06
CA LEU A 90 -11.74 -0.40 0.09
C LEU A 90 -12.47 0.83 0.65
N ASP A 91 -13.67 1.11 0.19
CA ASP A 91 -14.50 2.20 0.71
C ASP A 91 -14.74 2.05 2.22
N LYS A 92 -15.12 0.87 2.67
CA LYS A 92 -15.33 0.59 4.10
C LYS A 92 -14.03 0.72 4.90
N ILE A 93 -12.91 0.24 4.36
CA ILE A 93 -11.60 0.39 4.99
C ILE A 93 -11.25 1.88 5.15
N ILE A 94 -11.41 2.66 4.10
CA ILE A 94 -11.14 4.10 4.08
C ILE A 94 -11.97 4.82 5.15
N VAL A 95 -13.27 4.56 5.19
CA VAL A 95 -14.17 5.18 6.17
C VAL A 95 -13.74 4.85 7.61
N LYS A 96 -13.41 3.60 7.88
CA LYS A 96 -12.94 3.19 9.21
C LYS A 96 -11.63 3.87 9.60
N ILE A 97 -10.68 3.98 8.69
CA ILE A 97 -9.41 4.66 8.95
C ILE A 97 -9.64 6.14 9.24
N GLN A 98 -10.44 6.81 8.41
CA GLN A 98 -10.76 8.24 8.62
C GLN A 98 -11.49 8.47 9.93
N THR A 99 -12.43 7.59 10.28
CA THR A 99 -13.17 7.66 11.56
C THR A 99 -12.23 7.50 12.75
N SER A 100 -11.14 6.75 12.63
CA SER A 100 -10.15 6.61 13.69
C SER A 100 -9.33 7.88 13.96
N GLY A 101 -9.38 8.85 13.05
CA GLY A 101 -8.60 10.09 13.12
C GLY A 101 -7.25 10.03 12.43
N ALA A 102 -6.85 8.88 11.90
CA ALA A 102 -5.59 8.74 11.17
C ALA A 102 -5.67 9.43 9.79
N LYS A 103 -4.56 10.00 9.34
CA LYS A 103 -4.38 10.38 7.94
C LYS A 103 -4.26 9.11 7.10
N LEU A 104 -4.58 9.21 5.82
CA LEU A 104 -4.54 8.07 4.91
C LEU A 104 -3.87 8.45 3.60
N LEU A 105 -2.88 7.66 3.20
CA LEU A 105 -2.34 7.64 1.84
C LEU A 105 -2.88 6.41 1.13
N LEU A 106 -3.67 6.63 0.08
CA LEU A 106 -4.16 5.53 -0.75
C LEU A 106 -3.11 5.22 -1.82
N VAL A 107 -2.72 3.94 -1.89
CA VAL A 107 -1.74 3.45 -2.86
C VAL A 107 -2.47 2.64 -3.92
N GLY A 108 -2.39 3.08 -5.17
CA GLY A 108 -3.08 2.46 -6.29
C GLY A 108 -2.42 1.17 -6.76
N MET A 109 -3.25 0.31 -7.35
CA MET A 109 -2.86 -0.92 -8.00
C MET A 109 -3.42 -0.92 -9.42
N LEU A 110 -2.78 -1.66 -10.32
CA LEU A 110 -3.27 -1.88 -11.68
C LEU A 110 -3.55 -3.36 -11.89
N ALA A 111 -4.65 -3.68 -12.57
CA ALA A 111 -5.02 -5.06 -12.83
C ALA A 111 -4.16 -5.66 -13.95
N PRO A 112 -3.86 -6.97 -13.88
CA PRO A 112 -3.25 -7.69 -15.00
C PRO A 112 -4.26 -7.82 -16.16
N PRO A 113 -3.79 -8.11 -17.38
CA PRO A 113 -4.66 -8.19 -18.55
C PRO A 113 -5.50 -9.47 -18.63
N ASN A 114 -5.34 -10.41 -17.69
CA ASN A 114 -5.90 -11.77 -17.73
C ASN A 114 -7.42 -11.81 -17.82
N TRP A 115 -8.13 -10.82 -17.23
CA TRP A 115 -9.57 -10.83 -17.08
C TRP A 115 -10.30 -9.98 -18.13
N GLY A 116 -9.56 -9.46 -19.10
CA GLY A 116 -10.10 -8.64 -20.18
C GLY A 116 -10.06 -7.14 -19.88
N GLU A 117 -10.35 -6.38 -20.93
CA GLU A 117 -10.21 -4.90 -20.91
C GLU A 117 -11.26 -4.24 -20.00
N ASP A 118 -12.50 -4.78 -19.97
CA ASP A 118 -13.56 -4.20 -19.13
C ASP A 118 -13.23 -4.35 -17.65
N TYR A 119 -12.71 -5.51 -17.25
CA TYR A 119 -12.25 -5.74 -15.87
C TYR A 119 -11.13 -4.79 -15.51
N ARG A 120 -10.12 -4.71 -16.36
CA ARG A 120 -8.95 -3.88 -16.14
C ARG A 120 -9.33 -2.41 -15.95
N ARG A 121 -10.19 -1.90 -16.83
CA ARG A 121 -10.66 -0.51 -16.75
C ARG A 121 -11.43 -0.26 -15.46
N ALA A 122 -12.37 -1.14 -15.12
CA ALA A 122 -13.17 -1.01 -13.90
C ALA A 122 -12.30 -1.08 -12.65
N PHE A 123 -11.34 -2.01 -12.61
CA PHE A 123 -10.43 -2.13 -11.47
C PHE A 123 -9.51 -0.92 -11.34
N ASP A 124 -8.86 -0.50 -12.42
CA ASP A 124 -7.88 0.59 -12.39
C ASP A 124 -8.51 1.92 -11.95
N LEU A 125 -9.80 2.13 -12.23
CA LEU A 125 -10.53 3.34 -11.85
C LEU A 125 -10.90 3.40 -10.36
N ILE A 126 -10.88 2.28 -9.64
CA ILE A 126 -11.28 2.24 -8.22
C ILE A 126 -10.50 3.25 -7.39
N PHE A 127 -9.18 3.25 -7.53
CA PHE A 127 -8.28 4.04 -6.68
C PHE A 127 -8.43 5.54 -6.91
N PRO A 128 -8.34 6.06 -8.14
CA PRO A 128 -8.54 7.50 -8.35
C PRO A 128 -9.96 7.97 -7.99
N GLU A 129 -10.97 7.13 -8.21
CA GLU A 129 -12.34 7.50 -7.83
C GLU A 129 -12.54 7.57 -6.32
N LEU A 130 -12.02 6.60 -5.56
CA LEU A 130 -12.08 6.60 -4.11
C LEU A 130 -11.25 7.74 -3.50
N ALA A 131 -10.07 8.03 -4.08
CA ALA A 131 -9.26 9.16 -3.63
C ALA A 131 -10.01 10.48 -3.80
N ARG A 132 -10.67 10.66 -4.92
CA ARG A 132 -11.49 11.87 -5.18
C ARG A 132 -12.70 11.95 -4.24
N LEU A 133 -13.42 10.84 -4.07
CA LEU A 133 -14.62 10.77 -3.23
C LEU A 133 -14.31 11.12 -1.78
N HIS A 134 -13.21 10.60 -1.24
CA HIS A 134 -12.81 10.77 0.15
C HIS A 134 -11.77 11.87 0.38
N HIS A 135 -11.42 12.64 -0.65
CA HIS A 135 -10.41 13.70 -0.58
C HIS A 135 -9.07 13.22 -0.04
N LEU A 136 -8.57 12.09 -0.60
CA LEU A 136 -7.33 11.46 -0.17
C LEU A 136 -6.17 11.74 -1.13
N PRO A 137 -4.94 11.86 -0.60
CA PRO A 137 -3.77 11.75 -1.46
C PRO A 137 -3.70 10.35 -2.05
N LEU A 138 -3.37 10.28 -3.34
CA LEU A 138 -3.22 9.04 -4.08
C LEU A 138 -1.78 8.91 -4.58
N TYR A 139 -1.12 7.79 -4.23
CA TYR A 139 0.07 7.34 -4.94
C TYR A 139 -0.41 6.39 -6.05
N PRO A 140 -0.33 6.78 -7.35
CA PRO A 140 -1.14 6.15 -8.39
C PRO A 140 -0.89 4.67 -8.61
N PHE A 141 0.38 4.21 -8.52
CA PHE A 141 0.73 2.81 -8.74
C PHE A 141 1.93 2.41 -7.88
N LEU A 142 1.72 1.47 -6.95
CA LEU A 142 2.77 1.01 -6.03
C LEU A 142 4.04 0.57 -6.75
N LEU A 143 3.90 -0.21 -7.81
CA LEU A 143 5.03 -0.82 -8.53
C LEU A 143 5.61 0.06 -9.62
N GLU A 144 5.29 1.35 -9.64
CA GLU A 144 5.88 2.29 -10.60
C GLU A 144 7.40 2.24 -10.54
N GLY A 145 8.00 2.03 -11.70
CA GLY A 145 9.46 1.93 -11.83
C GLY A 145 10.05 0.54 -11.56
N VAL A 146 9.23 -0.41 -11.09
CA VAL A 146 9.65 -1.78 -10.73
C VAL A 146 8.92 -2.84 -11.54
N ALA A 147 7.64 -2.65 -11.80
CA ALA A 147 6.84 -3.62 -12.55
C ALA A 147 7.48 -3.96 -13.90
N MET A 148 7.46 -5.24 -14.25
CA MET A 148 7.97 -5.77 -15.54
C MET A 148 9.49 -5.61 -15.75
N LYS A 149 10.25 -5.30 -14.70
CA LYS A 149 11.70 -5.21 -14.76
C LYS A 149 12.33 -6.40 -14.05
N PRO A 150 12.84 -7.40 -14.79
CA PRO A 150 13.39 -8.62 -14.17
C PRO A 150 14.50 -8.35 -13.16
N GLU A 151 15.33 -7.33 -13.40
CA GLU A 151 16.45 -6.98 -12.51
C GLU A 151 16.01 -6.41 -11.16
N LEU A 152 14.74 -5.97 -11.05
CA LEU A 152 14.16 -5.40 -9.82
C LEU A 152 13.15 -6.33 -9.12
N ASN A 153 12.92 -7.51 -9.70
CA ASN A 153 11.97 -8.47 -9.17
C ASN A 153 12.63 -9.80 -8.85
N GLN A 154 11.99 -10.55 -7.96
CA GLN A 154 12.34 -11.94 -7.67
C GLN A 154 12.04 -12.82 -8.90
N PRO A 155 12.54 -14.08 -8.92
CA PRO A 155 12.32 -14.97 -10.06
C PRO A 155 10.86 -15.19 -10.45
N ASP A 156 9.91 -14.99 -9.53
CA ASP A 156 8.48 -15.11 -9.83
C ASP A 156 7.93 -13.98 -10.72
N GLY A 157 8.71 -12.90 -10.90
CA GLY A 157 8.32 -11.75 -11.70
C GLY A 157 7.23 -10.86 -11.08
N LEU A 158 6.77 -11.18 -9.87
CA LEU A 158 5.67 -10.49 -9.19
C LEU A 158 6.11 -9.70 -7.97
N HIS A 159 7.09 -10.22 -7.23
CA HIS A 159 7.54 -9.61 -5.99
C HIS A 159 8.86 -8.89 -6.17
N PRO A 160 9.00 -7.64 -5.70
CA PRO A 160 10.26 -6.92 -5.76
C PRO A 160 11.38 -7.66 -5.03
N ASN A 161 12.60 -7.61 -5.58
CA ASN A 161 13.81 -8.00 -4.86
C ASN A 161 14.29 -6.81 -4.01
N GLU A 162 15.45 -6.95 -3.35
CA GLU A 162 16.01 -5.89 -2.50
C GLU A 162 16.21 -4.58 -3.27
N ARG A 163 16.67 -4.64 -4.51
CA ARG A 163 16.85 -3.46 -5.37
C ARG A 163 15.52 -2.84 -5.76
N GLY A 164 14.52 -3.67 -6.04
CA GLY A 164 13.17 -3.22 -6.34
C GLY A 164 12.53 -2.49 -5.15
N VAL A 165 12.67 -3.03 -3.94
CA VAL A 165 12.19 -2.37 -2.73
C VAL A 165 12.86 -1.01 -2.54
N ALA A 166 14.15 -0.89 -2.78
CA ALA A 166 14.86 0.38 -2.69
C ALA A 166 14.26 1.43 -3.65
N VAL A 167 13.92 1.04 -4.87
CA VAL A 167 13.25 1.92 -5.84
C VAL A 167 11.87 2.35 -5.35
N LEU A 168 11.08 1.40 -4.83
CA LEU A 168 9.75 1.71 -4.27
C LEU A 168 9.85 2.72 -3.13
N VAL A 169 10.78 2.53 -2.22
CA VAL A 169 11.01 3.43 -1.08
C VAL A 169 11.40 4.82 -1.58
N ASP A 170 12.37 4.92 -2.50
CA ASP A 170 12.82 6.21 -3.01
C ASP A 170 11.70 7.02 -3.67
N LYS A 171 10.70 6.35 -4.26
CA LYS A 171 9.56 7.00 -4.90
C LYS A 171 8.44 7.35 -3.92
N LEU A 172 8.14 6.47 -2.97
CA LEU A 172 7.00 6.67 -2.04
C LEU A 172 7.38 7.49 -0.81
N ALA A 173 8.58 7.33 -0.28
CA ALA A 173 8.99 7.94 0.97
C ALA A 173 8.88 9.47 0.99
N PRO A 174 9.21 10.21 -0.09
CA PRO A 174 9.00 11.66 -0.10
C PRO A 174 7.54 12.06 0.12
N VAL A 175 6.59 11.31 -0.43
CA VAL A 175 5.16 11.56 -0.24
C VAL A 175 4.76 11.32 1.22
N VAL A 176 5.26 10.24 1.82
CA VAL A 176 5.04 9.93 3.23
C VAL A 176 5.63 11.03 4.12
N ALA A 177 6.86 11.47 3.84
CA ALA A 177 7.51 12.54 4.59
C ALA A 177 6.69 13.83 4.57
N ASP A 178 6.16 14.22 3.41
CA ASP A 178 5.32 15.40 3.27
C ASP A 178 4.03 15.28 4.09
N LEU A 179 3.40 14.11 4.10
CA LEU A 179 2.15 13.90 4.82
C LEU A 179 2.32 13.94 6.34
N ILE A 180 3.41 13.41 6.88
CA ILE A 180 3.66 13.46 8.33
C ILE A 180 4.26 14.80 8.78
N GLY A 181 4.90 15.54 7.87
CA GLY A 181 5.44 16.86 8.13
C GLY A 181 4.40 17.98 8.09
N SER A 182 3.26 17.79 7.44
CA SER A 182 2.19 18.79 7.30
C SER A 182 1.23 18.79 8.49
N GLN A 183 1.74 18.59 9.71
CA GLN A 183 0.97 18.71 10.94
C GLN A 183 0.94 20.19 11.37
N SER A 184 0.00 20.90 10.87
CA SER A 184 -0.37 22.20 11.43
C SER A 184 -1.82 22.16 11.83
#